data_470fb262fc5a01d11324356654616bc9
#
_entry.id   470fb262fc5a01d11324356654616bc9
#
_cell.length_a   1.000
_cell.length_b   1.000
_cell.length_c   1.000
_cell.angle_alpha   90.00
_cell.angle_beta   90.00
_cell.angle_gamma   90.00
#
_symmetry.space_group_name_H-M   'P 1'
#
loop_
_entity.id
_entity.type
_entity.pdbx_description
1 polymer ?
#
loop_
_entity_poly.entity_id
_entity_poly.type
_entity_poly.pdbx_seq_one_letter_code
_entity_poly.pdbx_strand_id
1 'polypeptide(L)'
;MFRGWLDNTTMLIYTDKRSEKYKDLESNKNIEVLWLFFKTKSQYRFKGKVSELEDNDKYWDNLFDKSKDQWYWPSPGQKIDIESSISSRNNSLSKPNNFSVLKIKIDEVDLLKLEQPLHKRYVWKKVDNWKCIEVNP
;
A
#
# COMPACT_ATOMS: atom_id res chain seq x y z
N MET A 1 -1.16 1.58 -3.90
CA MET A 1 -2.00 0.40 -4.22
C MET A 1 -1.21 -0.85 -3.94
N PHE A 2 -1.79 -1.83 -3.17
CA PHE A 2 -1.17 -3.14 -2.92
C PHE A 2 -0.92 -3.90 -4.22
N ARG A 3 0.23 -4.57 -4.33
CA ARG A 3 0.64 -5.30 -5.54
C ARG A 3 1.12 -6.73 -5.30
N GLY A 4 1.34 -7.11 -4.07
CA GLY A 4 1.73 -8.47 -3.71
C GLY A 4 2.62 -8.52 -2.48
N TRP A 5 3.14 -9.69 -2.25
CA TRP A 5 4.10 -9.99 -1.20
C TRP A 5 5.46 -10.28 -1.81
N LEU A 6 6.52 -9.70 -1.25
CA LEU A 6 7.89 -10.00 -1.64
C LEU A 6 8.38 -11.29 -0.96
N ASP A 7 7.95 -11.46 0.28
CA ASP A 7 8.13 -12.64 1.12
C ASP A 7 6.96 -12.77 2.10
N ASN A 8 7.02 -13.71 3.04
CA ASN A 8 5.93 -13.99 3.99
C ASN A 8 5.57 -12.82 4.92
N THR A 9 6.41 -11.78 5.00
CA THR A 9 6.24 -10.66 5.93
C THR A 9 6.44 -9.30 5.29
N THR A 10 6.75 -9.24 3.99
CA THR A 10 7.03 -7.98 3.29
C THR A 10 6.02 -7.73 2.19
N MET A 11 5.20 -6.73 2.40
CA MET A 11 4.18 -6.27 1.45
C MET A 11 4.76 -5.26 0.46
N LEU A 12 4.34 -5.33 -0.81
CA LEU A 12 4.68 -4.36 -1.85
C LEU A 12 3.49 -3.47 -2.16
N ILE A 13 3.73 -2.16 -2.18
CA ILE A 13 2.78 -1.16 -2.66
C ILE A 13 3.43 -0.24 -3.68
N TYR A 14 2.67 0.16 -4.71
CA TYR A 14 3.10 1.18 -5.66
C TYR A 14 2.47 2.50 -5.26
N THR A 15 3.25 3.57 -5.32
CA THR A 15 2.82 4.90 -4.94
C THR A 15 3.46 5.96 -5.83
N ASP A 16 2.82 7.13 -5.84
CA ASP A 16 3.32 8.31 -6.50
C ASP A 16 4.15 9.13 -5.49
N LYS A 17 5.40 9.47 -5.84
CA LYS A 17 6.28 10.29 -5.00
C LYS A 17 5.74 11.69 -4.73
N ARG A 18 4.83 12.17 -5.57
CA ARG A 18 4.18 13.48 -5.41
C ARG A 18 3.05 13.48 -4.37
N SER A 19 2.62 12.30 -3.88
CA SER A 19 1.55 12.18 -2.89
C SER A 19 2.00 12.61 -1.49
N GLU A 20 1.07 13.17 -0.69
CA GLU A 20 1.32 13.54 0.71
C GLU A 20 1.85 12.34 1.52
N LYS A 21 1.23 11.18 1.36
CA LYS A 21 1.68 9.94 1.98
C LYS A 21 3.18 9.65 1.77
N TYR A 22 3.69 9.87 0.56
CA TYR A 22 5.11 9.63 0.29
C TYR A 22 6.00 10.61 1.05
N LYS A 23 5.60 11.89 1.11
CA LYS A 23 6.30 12.93 1.88
C LYS A 23 6.30 12.62 3.38
N ASP A 24 5.17 12.18 3.92
CA ASP A 24 5.06 11.78 5.33
C ASP A 24 6.03 10.65 5.67
N LEU A 25 6.16 9.68 4.75
CA LEU A 25 7.05 8.53 4.91
C LEU A 25 8.55 8.88 4.78
N GLU A 26 8.91 10.08 4.31
CA GLU A 26 10.30 10.56 4.36
C GLU A 26 10.73 10.84 5.80
N SER A 27 9.84 11.41 6.62
CA SER A 27 10.09 11.76 8.02
C SER A 27 9.74 10.63 8.99
N ASN A 28 8.73 9.82 8.70
CA ASN A 28 8.28 8.72 9.57
C ASN A 28 8.12 7.43 8.78
N LYS A 29 8.97 6.45 9.08
CA LYS A 29 8.98 5.15 8.42
C LYS A 29 7.95 4.14 8.98
N ASN A 30 7.23 4.49 10.04
CA ASN A 30 6.17 3.63 10.57
C ASN A 30 4.91 3.80 9.73
N ILE A 31 4.26 2.69 9.42
CA ILE A 31 3.07 2.65 8.59
C ILE A 31 2.07 1.63 9.11
N GLU A 32 0.80 1.95 8.98
CA GLU A 32 -0.30 1.02 9.17
C GLU A 32 -1.09 0.88 7.88
N VAL A 33 -1.35 -0.37 7.47
CA VAL A 33 -2.19 -0.69 6.30
C VAL A 33 -3.48 -1.32 6.79
N LEU A 34 -4.60 -0.69 6.50
CA LEU A 34 -5.93 -1.21 6.75
C LEU A 34 -6.45 -1.96 5.52
N TRP A 35 -6.89 -3.20 5.73
CA TRP A 35 -7.48 -4.01 4.67
C TRP A 35 -8.82 -4.60 5.12
N LEU A 36 -9.88 -4.24 4.40
CA LEU A 36 -11.26 -4.65 4.69
C LEU A 36 -11.70 -5.77 3.75
N PHE A 37 -12.21 -6.84 4.31
CA PHE A 37 -12.84 -7.95 3.59
C PHE A 37 -14.33 -7.98 3.91
N PHE A 38 -15.13 -7.32 3.08
CA PHE A 38 -16.57 -7.13 3.32
C PHE A 38 -17.34 -8.45 3.39
N LYS A 39 -17.02 -9.42 2.53
CA LYS A 39 -17.69 -10.72 2.50
C LYS A 39 -17.53 -11.52 3.80
N THR A 40 -16.36 -11.47 4.39
CA THR A 40 -16.02 -12.16 5.65
C THR A 40 -16.19 -11.28 6.87
N LYS A 41 -16.63 -10.03 6.69
CA LYS A 41 -16.76 -9.01 7.75
C LYS A 41 -15.50 -8.92 8.61
N SER A 42 -14.35 -8.95 7.94
CA SER A 42 -13.03 -8.97 8.59
C SER A 42 -12.22 -7.74 8.24
N GLN A 43 -11.52 -7.20 9.22
CA GLN A 43 -10.62 -6.06 9.07
C GLN A 43 -9.23 -6.47 9.54
N TYR A 44 -8.26 -6.38 8.64
CA TYR A 44 -6.85 -6.55 8.97
C TYR A 44 -6.17 -5.20 9.08
N ARG A 45 -5.32 -5.04 10.11
CA ARG A 45 -4.37 -3.96 10.25
C ARG A 45 -2.96 -4.54 10.25
N PHE A 46 -2.15 -4.12 9.31
CA PHE A 46 -0.76 -4.51 9.21
C PHE A 46 0.09 -3.32 9.64
N LYS A 47 0.82 -3.44 10.74
CA LYS A 47 1.77 -2.42 11.19
C LYS A 47 3.18 -2.84 10.84
N GLY A 48 4.00 -1.89 10.45
CA GLY A 48 5.37 -2.18 10.06
C GLY A 48 6.16 -0.95 9.70
N LYS A 49 7.31 -1.21 9.09
CA LYS A 49 8.22 -0.16 8.63
C LYS A 49 8.33 -0.17 7.11
N VAL A 50 8.29 1.01 6.53
CA VAL A 50 8.41 1.21 5.09
C VAL A 50 9.84 1.57 4.70
N SER A 51 10.26 1.05 3.54
CA SER A 51 11.44 1.50 2.81
C SER A 51 11.16 1.52 1.31
N GLU A 52 11.82 2.37 0.57
CA GLU A 52 11.73 2.37 -0.90
C GLU A 52 12.58 1.24 -1.49
N LEU A 53 12.10 0.65 -2.57
CA LEU A 53 12.84 -0.29 -3.39
C LEU A 53 13.54 0.49 -4.51
N GLU A 54 14.89 0.56 -4.45
CA GLU A 54 15.70 1.36 -5.38
C GLU A 54 15.59 0.83 -6.81
N ASP A 55 15.82 -0.49 -7.00
CA ASP A 55 15.66 -1.13 -8.31
C ASP A 55 14.21 -1.56 -8.52
N ASN A 56 13.44 -0.69 -9.16
CA ASN A 56 12.02 -0.90 -9.40
C ASN A 56 11.62 -0.98 -10.88
N ASP A 57 12.57 -1.04 -11.82
CA ASP A 57 12.30 -1.07 -13.26
C ASP A 57 11.44 -2.26 -13.66
N LYS A 58 11.77 -3.45 -13.19
CA LYS A 58 10.99 -4.66 -13.47
C LYS A 58 9.51 -4.56 -13.03
N TYR A 59 9.23 -3.78 -11.99
CA TYR A 59 7.86 -3.60 -11.51
C TYR A 59 7.08 -2.63 -12.41
N TRP A 60 7.75 -1.66 -13.00
CA TRP A 60 7.20 -0.79 -14.01
C TRP A 60 6.91 -1.56 -15.31
N ASP A 61 7.87 -2.34 -15.79
CA ASP A 61 7.75 -3.10 -17.04
C ASP A 61 6.60 -4.11 -16.99
N ASN A 62 6.37 -4.71 -15.83
CA ASN A 62 5.28 -5.66 -15.61
C ASN A 62 3.89 -5.01 -15.41
N LEU A 63 3.78 -3.69 -15.42
CA LEU A 63 2.48 -3.02 -15.39
C LEU A 63 1.80 -3.08 -16.75
N PHE A 64 0.49 -3.34 -16.75
CA PHE A 64 -0.34 -3.16 -17.95
C PHE A 64 -0.35 -1.67 -18.35
N ASP A 65 -0.37 -1.39 -19.65
CA ASP A 65 -0.32 -0.02 -20.19
C ASP A 65 -1.40 0.89 -19.60
N LYS A 66 -2.64 0.41 -19.51
CA LYS A 66 -3.73 1.13 -18.81
C LYS A 66 -3.41 1.53 -17.38
N SER A 67 -2.60 0.72 -16.68
CA SER A 67 -2.20 1.02 -15.31
C SER A 67 -1.05 2.03 -15.25
N LYS A 68 -0.28 2.15 -16.32
CA LYS A 68 0.82 3.13 -16.44
C LYS A 68 0.28 4.54 -16.60
N ASP A 69 -0.86 4.73 -17.27
CA ASP A 69 -1.46 6.04 -17.55
C ASP A 69 -1.62 6.91 -16.30
N GLN A 70 -2.02 6.33 -15.18
CA GLN A 70 -2.25 7.06 -13.94
C GLN A 70 -1.00 7.81 -13.40
N TRP A 71 0.21 7.37 -13.77
CA TRP A 71 1.46 7.97 -13.31
C TRP A 71 1.83 9.24 -14.07
N TYR A 72 1.19 9.46 -15.21
CA TYR A 72 1.33 10.68 -16.03
C TYR A 72 0.24 11.71 -15.74
N TRP A 73 -0.74 11.38 -14.88
CA TRP A 73 -1.79 12.32 -14.47
C TRP A 73 -1.21 13.48 -13.68
N PRO A 74 -1.94 14.62 -13.58
CA PRO A 74 -1.61 15.72 -12.69
C PRO A 74 -1.34 15.23 -11.26
N SER A 75 -0.57 16.01 -10.49
CA SER A 75 -0.17 15.61 -9.14
C SER A 75 -1.39 15.33 -8.25
N PRO A 76 -1.33 14.24 -7.44
CA PRO A 76 -2.40 13.92 -6.50
C PRO A 76 -2.70 15.11 -5.56
N GLY A 77 -4.00 15.31 -5.25
CA GLY A 77 -4.44 16.38 -4.34
C GLY A 77 -4.57 17.77 -4.97
N GLN A 78 -4.16 17.95 -6.23
CA GLN A 78 -4.40 19.20 -6.94
C GLN A 78 -5.86 19.36 -7.40
N LYS A 79 -6.32 20.60 -7.57
CA LYS A 79 -7.63 20.88 -8.17
C LYS A 79 -7.68 20.27 -9.57
N ILE A 80 -8.80 19.62 -9.87
CA ILE A 80 -8.99 19.00 -11.20
C ILE A 80 -8.95 20.06 -12.29
N ASP A 81 -8.11 19.81 -13.29
CA ASP A 81 -8.16 20.43 -14.60
C ASP A 81 -8.37 19.31 -15.64
N ILE A 82 -9.55 19.31 -16.25
CA ILE A 82 -9.98 18.25 -17.18
C ILE A 82 -9.12 18.24 -18.44
N GLU A 83 -8.74 19.39 -18.96
CA GLU A 83 -7.96 19.49 -20.20
C GLU A 83 -6.54 18.94 -20.00
N SER A 84 -5.87 19.30 -18.92
CA SER A 84 -4.55 18.75 -18.59
C SER A 84 -4.59 17.27 -18.24
N SER A 85 -5.68 16.77 -17.65
CA SER A 85 -5.88 15.37 -17.33
C SER A 85 -6.08 14.49 -18.58
N ILE A 86 -6.68 15.04 -19.64
CA ILE A 86 -6.87 14.33 -20.92
C ILE A 86 -5.57 14.34 -21.73
N SER A 87 -4.88 15.46 -21.80
CA SER A 87 -3.64 15.60 -22.58
C SER A 87 -2.48 14.76 -22.04
N SER A 88 -2.44 14.51 -20.75
CA SER A 88 -1.41 13.67 -20.11
C SER A 88 -1.49 12.18 -20.44
N ARG A 89 -2.61 11.71 -21.01
CA ARG A 89 -2.83 10.31 -21.38
C ARG A 89 -2.07 9.85 -22.64
N ASN A 90 -1.51 10.77 -23.41
CA ASN A 90 -0.94 10.47 -24.72
C ASN A 90 0.57 10.22 -24.74
N ASN A 91 1.22 10.02 -23.59
CA ASN A 91 2.66 10.03 -23.53
C ASN A 91 3.30 8.74 -23.05
N SER A 92 4.35 8.40 -23.75
CA SER A 92 5.50 7.57 -23.39
C SER A 92 5.27 6.49 -22.32
N LEU A 93 5.43 5.24 -22.71
CA LEU A 93 5.48 4.06 -21.82
C LEU A 93 6.77 3.99 -20.96
N SER A 94 7.63 5.03 -20.98
CA SER A 94 8.84 5.11 -20.16
C SER A 94 8.48 5.33 -18.70
N LYS A 95 9.25 4.74 -17.79
CA LYS A 95 9.02 4.89 -16.34
C LYS A 95 9.19 6.35 -15.92
N PRO A 96 8.17 7.02 -15.36
CA PRO A 96 8.29 8.39 -14.86
C PRO A 96 8.98 8.45 -13.50
N ASN A 97 9.62 9.56 -13.17
CA ASN A 97 10.37 9.74 -11.92
C ASN A 97 9.50 9.67 -10.66
N ASN A 98 8.19 9.91 -10.78
CA ASN A 98 7.25 9.85 -9.67
C ASN A 98 6.76 8.42 -9.36
N PHE A 99 7.11 7.42 -10.17
CA PHE A 99 6.82 6.02 -9.84
C PHE A 99 7.71 5.53 -8.72
N SER A 100 7.11 4.95 -7.69
CA SER A 100 7.84 4.36 -6.57
C SER A 100 7.23 3.04 -6.14
N VAL A 101 8.09 2.10 -5.75
CA VAL A 101 7.73 0.84 -5.11
C VAL A 101 8.21 0.87 -3.67
N LEU A 102 7.27 0.72 -2.74
CA LEU A 102 7.56 0.68 -1.31
C LEU A 102 7.46 -0.77 -0.81
N LYS A 103 8.43 -1.15 0.02
CA LYS A 103 8.43 -2.38 0.81
C LYS A 103 7.95 -2.04 2.22
N ILE A 104 6.93 -2.76 2.69
CA ILE A 104 6.45 -2.64 4.06
C ILE A 104 6.80 -3.94 4.77
N LYS A 105 7.77 -3.89 5.67
CA LYS A 105 8.13 -5.02 6.53
C LYS A 105 7.21 -5.03 7.72
N ILE A 106 6.34 -6.04 7.79
CA ILE A 106 5.31 -6.17 8.81
C ILE A 106 5.92 -6.64 10.13
N ASP A 107 5.54 -5.98 11.21
CA ASP A 107 5.94 -6.32 12.59
C ASP A 107 4.76 -6.76 13.44
N GLU A 108 3.53 -6.35 13.10
CA GLU A 108 2.29 -6.70 13.81
C GLU A 108 1.15 -6.85 12.82
N VAL A 109 0.31 -7.86 13.06
CA VAL A 109 -0.97 -8.06 12.37
C VAL A 109 -2.07 -8.09 13.40
N ASP A 110 -3.14 -7.32 13.17
CA ASP A 110 -4.34 -7.25 14.00
C ASP A 110 -5.54 -7.60 13.12
N LEU A 111 -6.32 -8.60 13.52
CA LEU A 111 -7.51 -9.05 12.83
C LEU A 111 -8.73 -8.84 13.72
N LEU A 112 -9.65 -8.00 13.29
CA LEU A 112 -10.99 -7.89 13.85
C LEU A 112 -12.00 -8.62 12.96
N LYS A 113 -12.75 -9.56 13.53
CA LYS A 113 -13.88 -10.24 12.89
C LYS A 113 -15.19 -9.80 13.52
N LEU A 114 -16.11 -9.31 12.69
CA LEU A 114 -17.45 -8.90 13.12
C LEU A 114 -18.38 -10.12 13.10
N GLU A 115 -18.32 -10.93 14.15
CA GLU A 115 -19.13 -12.13 14.34
C GLU A 115 -20.24 -11.90 15.38
N GLN A 116 -21.30 -12.72 15.35
CA GLN A 116 -22.36 -12.77 16.36
C GLN A 116 -22.18 -14.04 17.19
N PRO A 117 -22.46 -14.04 18.49
CA PRO A 117 -22.96 -12.91 19.30
C PRO A 117 -21.87 -11.90 19.71
N LEU A 118 -20.60 -12.26 19.61
CA LEU A 118 -19.46 -11.41 20.01
C LEU A 118 -18.45 -11.30 18.87
N HIS A 119 -17.91 -10.10 18.70
CA HIS A 119 -16.77 -9.89 17.81
C HIS A 119 -15.54 -10.60 18.36
N LYS A 120 -14.63 -10.98 17.45
CA LYS A 120 -13.35 -11.61 17.80
C LYS A 120 -12.20 -10.77 17.29
N ARG A 121 -11.16 -10.65 18.10
CA ARG A 121 -9.94 -9.93 17.72
C ARG A 121 -8.71 -10.75 18.04
N TYR A 122 -7.81 -10.85 17.06
CA TYR A 122 -6.59 -11.62 17.14
C TYR A 122 -5.40 -10.73 16.79
N VAL A 123 -4.31 -10.90 17.52
CA VAL A 123 -3.08 -10.14 17.29
C VAL A 123 -1.91 -11.09 17.18
N TRP A 124 -1.03 -10.84 16.20
CA TRP A 124 0.23 -11.52 16.00
C TRP A 124 1.34 -10.46 15.96
N LYS A 125 2.42 -10.68 16.73
CA LYS A 125 3.57 -9.78 16.76
C LYS A 125 4.84 -10.54 16.46
N LYS A 126 5.72 -9.92 15.69
CA LYS A 126 7.03 -10.48 15.37
C LYS A 126 7.86 -10.76 16.63
N VAL A 127 7.81 -9.86 17.63
CA VAL A 127 8.52 -10.01 18.91
C VAL A 127 8.09 -11.25 19.70
N ASP A 128 6.87 -11.76 19.45
CA ASP A 128 6.29 -12.94 20.09
C ASP A 128 6.33 -14.16 19.14
N ASN A 129 7.26 -14.16 18.18
CA ASN A 129 7.37 -15.21 17.15
C ASN A 129 6.06 -15.50 16.41
N TRP A 130 5.28 -14.46 16.16
CA TRP A 130 3.97 -14.53 15.48
C TRP A 130 2.94 -15.44 16.17
N LYS A 131 3.07 -15.60 17.49
CA LYS A 131 2.06 -16.32 18.27
C LYS A 131 0.72 -15.59 18.21
N CYS A 132 -0.35 -16.35 17.91
CA CYS A 132 -1.71 -15.84 17.92
C CYS A 132 -2.17 -15.57 19.37
N ILE A 133 -2.62 -14.35 19.63
CA ILE A 133 -3.21 -13.95 20.91
C ILE A 133 -4.61 -13.42 20.62
N GLU A 134 -5.62 -14.02 21.26
CA GLU A 134 -6.99 -13.47 21.24
C GLU A 134 -7.09 -12.37 22.31
N VAL A 135 -7.65 -11.23 21.91
CA VAL A 135 -7.82 -10.05 22.79
C VAL A 135 -9.25 -9.53 22.71
N ASN A 136 -9.64 -8.68 23.63
CA ASN A 136 -10.95 -8.02 23.56
C ASN A 136 -11.03 -7.14 22.30
N PRO A 137 -12.15 -7.20 21.57
CA PRO A 137 -12.37 -6.41 20.36
C PRO A 137 -12.49 -4.90 20.63
#